data_b9d938b47734fc6542d2bd246c5008bb
#
_entry.id   b9d938b47734fc6542d2bd246c5008bb
#
_cell.length_a   1.000
_cell.length_b   1.000
_cell.length_c   1.000
_cell.angle_alpha   90.00
_cell.angle_beta   90.00
_cell.angle_gamma   90.00
#
_symmetry.space_group_name_H-M   'P 1'
#
loop_
_entity.id
_entity.type
_entity.pdbx_description
1 polymer ?
#
loop_
_entity_poly.entity_id
_entity_poly.type
_entity_poly.pdbx_seq_one_letter_code
_entity_poly.pdbx_strand_id
1 'polypeptide(L)'
;MFVTSDPIVLENLTKTYGKDGFKAVDSLNLVVKRNQFVGFLGPNGAGKTTTIKMLTNLLFATSGKAYLNGIDVITDPKNALADIGAVVETPEFYPFLSPNETLEYLGALRGMSPGDIKRRSKEVLELVKMTEWADTRIGKFSKGMKQRVAIAQALLHEPTVILLDEPTSGLDPRGMVEVREVLMHLKQSNYTIFMSSHLLNEVQEICSDVAMIDHGRLLTYDSVTSLLGKIEVKRLEVRTVNSVWGEAMDAARQLPGVELLTVSSESQFLIDFRGGDEAQADLLLKLQGLGLKVVGFKESGLALENLYMSMIKSSR
;
A
#
# COMPACT_ATOMS: atom_id res chain seq x y z
N MET A 1 -18.53 26.00 0.48
CA MET A 1 -17.40 25.65 1.37
C MET A 1 -17.81 24.36 2.06
N PHE A 2 -17.42 23.24 1.49
CA PHE A 2 -17.72 21.94 2.10
C PHE A 2 -16.71 21.75 3.23
N VAL A 3 -17.12 21.98 4.48
CA VAL A 3 -16.37 21.49 5.64
C VAL A 3 -16.65 19.98 5.68
N THR A 4 -15.85 19.22 4.96
CA THR A 4 -15.92 17.77 5.03
C THR A 4 -15.24 17.35 6.32
N SER A 5 -15.96 16.68 7.20
CA SER A 5 -15.41 16.06 8.41
C SER A 5 -14.58 14.80 8.09
N ASP A 6 -14.24 14.61 6.81
CA ASP A 6 -13.46 13.47 6.36
C ASP A 6 -11.98 13.60 6.80
N PRO A 7 -11.36 12.50 7.21
CA PRO A 7 -10.00 12.49 7.75
C PRO A 7 -8.94 13.05 6.80
N ILE A 8 -9.03 12.76 5.49
CA ILE A 8 -8.11 13.26 4.47
C ILE A 8 -8.91 13.74 3.26
N VAL A 9 -8.71 14.99 2.85
CA VAL A 9 -9.30 15.55 1.63
C VAL A 9 -8.24 16.27 0.82
N LEU A 10 -8.12 15.91 -0.46
CA LEU A 10 -7.26 16.56 -1.43
C LEU A 10 -8.13 17.21 -2.50
N GLU A 11 -7.94 18.52 -2.73
CA GLU A 11 -8.68 19.28 -3.73
C GLU A 11 -7.71 19.89 -4.75
N ASN A 12 -7.70 19.34 -5.95
CA ASN A 12 -6.85 19.76 -7.07
C ASN A 12 -5.37 19.94 -6.66
N LEU A 13 -4.91 19.09 -5.73
CA LEU A 13 -3.58 19.18 -5.16
C LEU A 13 -2.53 19.00 -6.24
N THR A 14 -1.63 19.99 -6.37
CA THR A 14 -0.62 20.00 -7.44
C THR A 14 0.74 20.39 -6.89
N LYS A 15 1.77 19.66 -7.33
CA LYS A 15 3.17 20.00 -7.08
C LYS A 15 3.96 20.00 -8.36
N THR A 16 4.53 21.16 -8.67
CA THR A 16 5.41 21.36 -9.82
C THR A 16 6.83 21.63 -9.34
N TYR A 17 7.80 21.03 -9.99
CA TYR A 17 9.23 21.22 -9.73
C TYR A 17 9.94 21.81 -10.96
N GLY A 18 11.01 22.54 -10.67
CA GLY A 18 11.92 23.08 -11.69
C GLY A 18 11.31 24.18 -12.57
N LYS A 19 12.15 24.76 -13.44
CA LYS A 19 11.75 25.76 -14.43
C LYS A 19 10.96 25.14 -15.60
N ASP A 20 11.18 23.85 -15.85
CA ASP A 20 10.55 23.08 -16.93
C ASP A 20 9.12 22.65 -16.59
N GLY A 21 8.64 22.97 -15.39
CA GLY A 21 7.26 22.73 -14.99
C GLY A 21 6.90 21.26 -14.78
N PHE A 22 7.86 20.39 -14.43
CA PHE A 22 7.58 18.98 -14.14
C PHE A 22 6.58 18.83 -13.00
N LYS A 23 5.41 18.26 -13.30
CA LYS A 23 4.34 18.02 -12.33
C LYS A 23 4.53 16.65 -11.68
N ALA A 24 5.02 16.63 -10.46
CA ALA A 24 5.10 15.41 -9.67
C ALA A 24 3.74 14.96 -9.11
N VAL A 25 2.83 15.92 -8.89
CA VAL A 25 1.41 15.70 -8.58
C VAL A 25 0.63 16.69 -9.40
N ASP A 26 -0.41 16.24 -10.12
CA ASP A 26 -1.20 17.03 -11.05
C ASP A 26 -2.69 16.91 -10.76
N SER A 27 -3.24 17.94 -10.15
CA SER A 27 -4.68 18.12 -9.86
C SER A 27 -5.30 16.91 -9.14
N LEU A 28 -4.58 16.37 -8.15
CA LEU A 28 -5.01 15.20 -7.39
C LEU A 28 -6.22 15.54 -6.53
N ASN A 29 -7.32 14.77 -6.73
CA ASN A 29 -8.54 14.86 -5.95
C ASN A 29 -8.78 13.51 -5.27
N LEU A 30 -8.92 13.49 -3.94
CA LEU A 30 -9.12 12.29 -3.15
C LEU A 30 -9.83 12.61 -1.84
N VAL A 31 -10.78 11.75 -1.44
CA VAL A 31 -11.44 11.83 -0.15
C VAL A 31 -11.32 10.48 0.54
N VAL A 32 -10.60 10.42 1.67
CA VAL A 32 -10.49 9.23 2.51
C VAL A 32 -11.46 9.35 3.66
N LYS A 33 -12.29 8.34 3.85
CA LYS A 33 -13.30 8.29 4.92
C LYS A 33 -12.73 7.69 6.20
N ARG A 34 -13.44 7.89 7.31
CA ARG A 34 -13.06 7.35 8.62
C ARG A 34 -12.96 5.82 8.57
N ASN A 35 -11.99 5.29 9.29
CA ASN A 35 -11.73 3.85 9.45
C ASN A 35 -11.40 3.12 8.14
N GLN A 36 -11.03 3.84 7.08
CA GLN A 36 -10.47 3.23 5.88
C GLN A 36 -8.97 3.00 6.04
N PHE A 37 -8.50 1.87 5.52
CA PHE A 37 -7.09 1.61 5.29
C PHE A 37 -6.81 1.71 3.79
N VAL A 38 -6.36 2.87 3.35
CA VAL A 38 -6.15 3.18 1.94
C VAL A 38 -4.71 2.92 1.53
N GLY A 39 -4.52 2.07 0.53
CA GLY A 39 -3.25 1.90 -0.17
C GLY A 39 -3.11 2.92 -1.31
N PHE A 40 -2.17 3.83 -1.21
CA PHE A 40 -1.82 4.78 -2.26
C PHE A 40 -0.76 4.17 -3.17
N LEU A 41 -1.22 3.50 -4.23
CA LEU A 41 -0.46 2.59 -5.06
C LEU A 41 0.02 3.25 -6.34
N GLY A 42 1.28 3.05 -6.69
CA GLY A 42 1.84 3.51 -7.96
C GLY A 42 3.32 3.18 -8.10
N PRO A 43 3.90 3.30 -9.29
CA PRO A 43 5.32 3.05 -9.52
C PRO A 43 6.19 4.11 -8.83
N ASN A 44 7.50 3.87 -8.85
CA ASN A 44 8.45 4.88 -8.40
C ASN A 44 8.34 6.12 -9.29
N GLY A 45 8.33 7.31 -8.66
CA GLY A 45 8.12 8.57 -9.36
C GLY A 45 6.66 8.95 -9.65
N ALA A 46 5.67 8.13 -9.28
CA ALA A 46 4.25 8.45 -9.49
C ALA A 46 3.72 9.62 -8.66
N GLY A 47 4.48 10.13 -7.68
CA GLY A 47 4.07 11.25 -6.83
C GLY A 47 3.64 10.88 -5.42
N LYS A 48 3.77 9.61 -4.99
CA LYS A 48 3.32 9.09 -3.69
C LYS A 48 3.95 9.83 -2.50
N THR A 49 5.27 9.77 -2.37
CA THR A 49 6.01 10.47 -1.30
C THR A 49 5.79 11.98 -1.35
N THR A 50 5.71 12.57 -2.54
CA THR A 50 5.40 14.00 -2.71
C THR A 50 4.04 14.35 -2.12
N THR A 51 3.02 13.52 -2.34
CA THR A 51 1.68 13.72 -1.79
C THR A 51 1.70 13.60 -0.26
N ILE A 52 2.35 12.58 0.31
CA ILE A 52 2.47 12.42 1.77
C ILE A 52 3.25 13.59 2.39
N LYS A 53 4.32 14.05 1.76
CA LYS A 53 5.06 15.24 2.22
C LYS A 53 4.21 16.52 2.21
N MET A 54 3.31 16.66 1.25
CA MET A 54 2.36 17.79 1.25
C MET A 54 1.33 17.65 2.38
N LEU A 55 0.79 16.44 2.61
CA LEU A 55 -0.10 16.16 3.73
C LEU A 55 0.53 16.39 5.10
N THR A 56 1.83 16.15 5.25
CA THR A 56 2.58 16.36 6.49
C THR A 56 3.22 17.75 6.61
N ASN A 57 2.90 18.66 5.68
CA ASN A 57 3.48 20.02 5.59
C ASN A 57 5.03 20.06 5.51
N LEU A 58 5.66 18.95 5.13
CA LEU A 58 7.10 18.88 4.83
C LEU A 58 7.41 19.48 3.45
N LEU A 59 6.39 19.67 2.63
CA LEU A 59 6.48 20.21 1.28
C LEU A 59 5.24 21.04 0.96
N PHE A 60 5.42 22.28 0.49
CA PHE A 60 4.30 23.11 0.06
C PHE A 60 3.78 22.71 -1.32
N ALA A 61 2.46 22.66 -1.45
CA ALA A 61 1.81 22.52 -2.74
C ALA A 61 2.06 23.75 -3.62
N THR A 62 2.11 23.55 -4.93
CA THR A 62 2.15 24.66 -5.90
C THR A 62 0.77 25.28 -6.07
N SER A 63 -0.27 24.45 -6.06
CA SER A 63 -1.69 24.88 -6.06
C SER A 63 -2.58 23.75 -5.50
N GLY A 64 -3.85 24.06 -5.30
CA GLY A 64 -4.80 23.16 -4.67
C GLY A 64 -4.72 23.21 -3.14
N LYS A 65 -5.42 22.28 -2.48
CA LYS A 65 -5.52 22.23 -1.02
C LYS A 65 -5.46 20.81 -0.50
N ALA A 66 -5.00 20.66 0.74
CA ALA A 66 -5.02 19.42 1.49
C ALA A 66 -5.58 19.69 2.90
N TYR A 67 -6.50 18.84 3.32
CA TYR A 67 -7.13 18.93 4.63
C TYR A 67 -6.93 17.64 5.40
N LEU A 68 -6.65 17.78 6.69
CA LEU A 68 -6.63 16.70 7.67
C LEU A 68 -7.66 16.98 8.74
N ASN A 69 -8.60 16.05 8.97
CA ASN A 69 -9.74 16.24 9.89
C ASN A 69 -10.49 17.58 9.66
N GLY A 70 -10.62 17.99 8.39
CA GLY A 70 -11.27 19.24 7.99
C GLY A 70 -10.44 20.52 8.17
N ILE A 71 -9.19 20.42 8.62
CA ILE A 71 -8.28 21.54 8.83
C ILE A 71 -7.29 21.65 7.67
N ASP A 72 -7.17 22.80 7.05
CA ASP A 72 -6.24 23.07 5.96
C ASP A 72 -4.79 23.00 6.44
N VAL A 73 -4.02 22.07 5.85
CA VAL A 73 -2.63 21.78 6.23
C VAL A 73 -1.69 22.96 6.02
N ILE A 74 -2.00 23.86 5.09
CA ILE A 74 -1.13 25.01 4.75
C ILE A 74 -1.42 26.18 5.67
N THR A 75 -2.71 26.48 5.91
CA THR A 75 -3.11 27.66 6.67
C THR A 75 -3.06 27.45 8.17
N ASP A 76 -3.27 26.22 8.65
CA ASP A 76 -3.20 25.88 10.07
C ASP A 76 -2.52 24.51 10.30
N PRO A 77 -1.22 24.40 9.97
CA PRO A 77 -0.50 23.13 10.04
C PRO A 77 -0.41 22.56 11.46
N LYS A 78 -0.33 23.41 12.47
CA LYS A 78 -0.22 22.97 13.87
C LYS A 78 -1.46 22.16 14.30
N ASN A 79 -2.65 22.69 14.05
CA ASN A 79 -3.89 22.02 14.40
C ASN A 79 -4.20 20.86 13.44
N ALA A 80 -3.91 21.01 12.15
CA ALA A 80 -4.08 19.94 11.17
C ALA A 80 -3.26 18.69 11.51
N LEU A 81 -2.03 18.84 12.02
CA LEU A 81 -1.12 17.74 12.34
C LEU A 81 -1.19 17.29 13.82
N ALA A 82 -1.96 17.94 14.66
CA ALA A 82 -2.02 17.62 16.09
C ALA A 82 -2.48 16.18 16.36
N ASP A 83 -3.43 15.68 15.56
CA ASP A 83 -4.06 14.36 15.70
C ASP A 83 -3.63 13.38 14.59
N ILE A 84 -2.41 13.58 14.07
CA ILE A 84 -1.86 12.79 12.96
C ILE A 84 -0.58 12.09 13.40
N GLY A 85 -0.52 10.77 13.18
CA GLY A 85 0.71 10.00 13.25
C GLY A 85 1.31 9.88 11.85
N ALA A 86 2.61 10.10 11.69
CA ALA A 86 3.24 9.99 10.38
C ALA A 86 4.62 9.34 10.45
N VAL A 87 4.91 8.48 9.46
CA VAL A 87 6.24 7.96 9.14
C VAL A 87 6.50 8.30 7.69
N VAL A 88 7.41 9.24 7.44
CA VAL A 88 7.74 9.73 6.10
C VAL A 88 9.20 9.43 5.84
N GLU A 89 9.48 8.74 4.73
CA GLU A 89 10.82 8.26 4.37
C GLU A 89 11.41 7.27 5.41
N THR A 90 12.73 7.08 5.37
CA THR A 90 13.42 6.17 6.29
C THR A 90 13.52 6.77 7.69
N PRO A 91 13.04 6.10 8.73
CA PRO A 91 13.12 6.64 10.07
C PRO A 91 14.57 6.69 10.57
N GLU A 92 14.97 7.85 11.07
CA GLU A 92 16.25 8.05 11.73
C GLU A 92 16.04 8.34 13.21
N PHE A 93 16.78 7.64 14.04
CA PHE A 93 16.74 7.76 15.49
C PHE A 93 18.12 8.09 16.05
N TYR A 94 18.16 8.65 17.23
CA TYR A 94 19.41 8.76 17.99
C TYR A 94 19.87 7.35 18.36
N PRO A 95 21.04 6.88 17.85
CA PRO A 95 21.43 5.47 17.99
C PRO A 95 21.78 5.05 19.42
N PHE A 96 22.02 6.00 20.30
CA PHE A 96 22.33 5.80 21.71
C PHE A 96 21.09 5.70 22.61
N LEU A 97 19.90 6.10 22.12
CA LEU A 97 18.63 5.96 22.83
C LEU A 97 18.03 4.57 22.62
N SER A 98 17.28 4.11 23.61
CA SER A 98 16.37 2.96 23.49
C SER A 98 14.99 3.38 22.96
N PRO A 99 14.11 2.45 22.57
CA PRO A 99 12.72 2.74 22.23
C PRO A 99 11.99 3.50 23.34
N ASN A 100 12.10 3.07 24.61
CA ASN A 100 11.48 3.75 25.73
C ASN A 100 11.95 5.20 25.86
N GLU A 101 13.25 5.45 25.84
CA GLU A 101 13.83 6.79 25.92
C GLU A 101 13.43 7.65 24.71
N THR A 102 13.35 7.05 23.53
CA THR A 102 12.90 7.75 22.30
C THR A 102 11.43 8.17 22.40
N LEU A 103 10.56 7.27 22.84
CA LEU A 103 9.14 7.57 23.01
C LEU A 103 8.90 8.58 24.13
N GLU A 104 9.66 8.49 25.23
CA GLU A 104 9.63 9.48 26.30
C GLU A 104 10.00 10.88 25.79
N TYR A 105 11.12 10.97 25.08
CA TYR A 105 11.58 12.23 24.48
C TYR A 105 10.54 12.84 23.54
N LEU A 106 9.99 12.05 22.63
CA LEU A 106 9.03 12.51 21.63
C LEU A 106 7.66 12.84 22.23
N GLY A 107 7.22 12.05 23.23
CA GLY A 107 6.00 12.34 23.97
C GLY A 107 6.09 13.65 24.75
N ALA A 108 7.25 13.91 25.38
CA ALA A 108 7.51 15.18 26.06
C ALA A 108 7.50 16.37 25.07
N LEU A 109 8.09 16.24 23.88
CA LEU A 109 8.03 17.27 22.83
C LEU A 109 6.60 17.56 22.36
N ARG A 110 5.73 16.55 22.37
CA ARG A 110 4.29 16.72 22.08
C ARG A 110 3.48 17.29 23.25
N GLY A 111 4.09 17.46 24.42
CA GLY A 111 3.42 17.97 25.61
C GLY A 111 2.56 16.94 26.34
N MET A 112 2.80 15.65 26.13
CA MET A 112 2.12 14.57 26.85
C MET A 112 2.56 14.53 28.32
N SER A 113 1.66 14.11 29.21
CA SER A 113 2.04 13.92 30.62
C SER A 113 2.99 12.72 30.78
N PRO A 114 3.92 12.73 31.76
CA PRO A 114 4.81 11.60 32.01
C PRO A 114 4.08 10.27 32.25
N GLY A 115 2.90 10.35 32.90
CA GLY A 115 2.05 9.18 33.16
C GLY A 115 1.47 8.60 31.87
N ASP A 116 0.97 9.44 30.96
CA ASP A 116 0.46 9.02 29.66
C ASP A 116 1.57 8.49 28.76
N ILE A 117 2.73 9.14 28.73
CA ILE A 117 3.89 8.65 27.97
C ILE A 117 4.25 7.23 28.40
N LYS A 118 4.39 7.01 29.71
CA LYS A 118 4.76 5.68 30.23
C LYS A 118 3.73 4.61 29.88
N ARG A 119 2.44 4.91 30.04
CA ARG A 119 1.33 4.01 29.68
C ARG A 119 1.33 3.72 28.18
N ARG A 120 1.35 4.78 27.37
CA ARG A 120 1.26 4.66 25.92
C ARG A 120 2.50 3.98 25.30
N SER A 121 3.69 4.30 25.80
CA SER A 121 4.93 3.64 25.33
C SER A 121 4.85 2.12 25.47
N LYS A 122 4.37 1.63 26.63
CA LYS A 122 4.18 0.20 26.83
C LYS A 122 3.19 -0.39 25.82
N GLU A 123 2.03 0.24 25.66
CA GLU A 123 0.96 -0.22 24.74
C GLU A 123 1.44 -0.26 23.28
N VAL A 124 2.08 0.81 22.81
CA VAL A 124 2.54 0.86 21.40
C VAL A 124 3.73 -0.07 21.14
N LEU A 125 4.63 -0.26 22.10
CA LEU A 125 5.74 -1.22 21.95
C LEU A 125 5.24 -2.67 21.94
N GLU A 126 4.20 -2.99 22.70
CA GLU A 126 3.54 -4.29 22.63
C GLU A 126 2.88 -4.50 21.28
N LEU A 127 2.11 -3.51 20.78
CA LEU A 127 1.45 -3.54 19.48
C LEU A 127 2.43 -3.79 18.33
N VAL A 128 3.59 -3.13 18.35
CA VAL A 128 4.61 -3.32 17.31
C VAL A 128 5.59 -4.46 17.60
N LYS A 129 5.33 -5.31 18.62
CA LYS A 129 6.15 -6.46 19.01
C LYS A 129 7.61 -6.09 19.33
N MET A 130 7.79 -4.99 20.07
CA MET A 130 9.11 -4.48 20.46
C MET A 130 9.34 -4.44 21.98
N THR A 131 8.47 -5.08 22.77
CA THR A 131 8.53 -5.07 24.24
C THR A 131 9.86 -5.61 24.77
N GLU A 132 10.38 -6.71 24.24
CA GLU A 132 11.66 -7.31 24.64
C GLU A 132 12.87 -6.42 24.34
N TRP A 133 12.72 -5.48 23.42
CA TRP A 133 13.76 -4.57 22.95
C TRP A 133 13.60 -3.15 23.50
N ALA A 134 12.62 -2.92 24.38
CA ALA A 134 12.22 -1.60 24.85
C ALA A 134 13.37 -0.78 25.46
N ASP A 135 14.33 -1.44 26.10
CA ASP A 135 15.49 -0.81 26.76
C ASP A 135 16.81 -1.03 26.00
N THR A 136 16.76 -1.64 24.81
CA THR A 136 17.96 -1.88 23.98
C THR A 136 18.20 -0.69 23.05
N ARG A 137 19.45 -0.23 22.94
CA ARG A 137 19.84 0.92 22.09
C ARG A 137 19.48 0.68 20.63
N ILE A 138 18.78 1.64 20.00
CA ILE A 138 18.27 1.57 18.62
C ILE A 138 19.41 1.44 17.59
N GLY A 139 20.61 1.89 17.91
CA GLY A 139 21.79 1.72 17.04
C GLY A 139 22.12 0.27 16.69
N LYS A 140 21.63 -0.71 17.46
CA LYS A 140 21.80 -2.15 17.22
C LYS A 140 20.68 -2.77 16.38
N PHE A 141 19.65 -1.99 16.01
CA PHE A 141 18.45 -2.51 15.39
C PHE A 141 18.60 -2.68 13.87
N SER A 142 17.97 -3.73 13.37
CA SER A 142 17.72 -3.89 11.93
C SER A 142 16.81 -2.77 11.40
N LYS A 143 16.76 -2.60 10.07
CA LYS A 143 15.83 -1.66 9.46
C LYS A 143 14.37 -1.96 9.83
N GLY A 144 13.96 -3.24 9.84
CA GLY A 144 12.61 -3.66 10.23
C GLY A 144 12.29 -3.33 11.69
N MET A 145 13.25 -3.49 12.62
CA MET A 145 13.06 -3.09 14.02
C MET A 145 12.91 -1.56 14.13
N LYS A 146 13.74 -0.77 13.43
CA LYS A 146 13.60 0.70 13.39
C LYS A 146 12.26 1.12 12.81
N GLN A 147 11.80 0.46 11.75
CA GLN A 147 10.49 0.75 11.15
C GLN A 147 9.35 0.50 12.14
N ARG A 148 9.39 -0.59 12.91
CA ARG A 148 8.39 -0.86 13.96
C ARG A 148 8.41 0.19 15.07
N VAL A 149 9.57 0.65 15.49
CA VAL A 149 9.70 1.76 16.46
C VAL A 149 9.12 3.06 15.88
N ALA A 150 9.32 3.34 14.57
CA ALA A 150 8.73 4.50 13.92
C ALA A 150 7.20 4.44 13.86
N ILE A 151 6.63 3.26 13.63
CA ILE A 151 5.18 3.05 13.72
C ILE A 151 4.71 3.27 15.17
N ALA A 152 5.42 2.74 16.17
CA ALA A 152 5.09 2.99 17.59
C ALA A 152 5.10 4.48 17.94
N GLN A 153 6.11 5.23 17.47
CA GLN A 153 6.20 6.67 17.60
C GLN A 153 4.99 7.38 17.00
N ALA A 154 4.57 6.98 15.79
CA ALA A 154 3.43 7.57 15.12
C ALA A 154 2.10 7.33 15.88
N LEU A 155 2.01 6.26 16.66
CA LEU A 155 0.84 5.86 17.44
C LEU A 155 0.83 6.41 18.88
N LEU A 156 1.93 6.98 19.36
CA LEU A 156 2.15 7.31 20.77
C LEU A 156 1.04 8.21 21.36
N HIS A 157 0.59 9.20 20.60
CA HIS A 157 -0.38 10.22 21.03
C HIS A 157 -1.82 9.92 20.63
N GLU A 158 -2.13 8.63 20.28
CA GLU A 158 -3.46 8.17 19.90
C GLU A 158 -4.08 8.93 18.70
N PRO A 159 -3.38 9.05 17.57
CA PRO A 159 -3.88 9.80 16.42
C PRO A 159 -5.14 9.15 15.85
N THR A 160 -5.99 9.93 15.17
CA THR A 160 -7.11 9.39 14.37
C THR A 160 -6.68 9.02 12.94
N VAL A 161 -5.63 9.64 12.42
CA VAL A 161 -5.10 9.39 11.08
C VAL A 161 -3.62 9.02 11.14
N ILE A 162 -3.24 8.00 10.40
CA ILE A 162 -1.86 7.52 10.28
C ILE A 162 -1.43 7.60 8.82
N LEU A 163 -0.32 8.30 8.57
CA LEU A 163 0.29 8.45 7.25
C LEU A 163 1.60 7.65 7.21
N LEU A 164 1.70 6.68 6.29
CA LEU A 164 2.88 5.80 6.17
C LEU A 164 3.44 5.86 4.75
N ASP A 165 4.68 6.29 4.60
CA ASP A 165 5.35 6.31 3.31
C ASP A 165 6.22 5.06 3.14
N GLU A 166 5.78 4.15 2.26
CA GLU A 166 6.44 2.89 1.90
C GLU A 166 6.97 2.08 3.12
N PRO A 167 6.13 1.72 4.10
CA PRO A 167 6.59 1.21 5.40
C PRO A 167 7.34 -0.12 5.35
N THR A 168 7.27 -0.87 4.26
CA THR A 168 7.93 -2.17 4.06
C THR A 168 9.12 -2.09 3.11
N SER A 169 9.33 -0.94 2.47
CA SER A 169 10.35 -0.77 1.43
C SER A 169 11.77 -0.91 1.98
N GLY A 170 12.60 -1.68 1.27
CA GLY A 170 14.01 -1.86 1.61
C GLY A 170 14.27 -2.69 2.86
N LEU A 171 13.26 -3.38 3.38
CA LEU A 171 13.39 -4.34 4.47
C LEU A 171 13.81 -5.71 3.92
N ASP A 172 14.46 -6.51 4.77
CA ASP A 172 14.67 -7.92 4.51
C ASP A 172 13.34 -8.70 4.61
N PRO A 173 13.24 -9.93 4.06
CA PRO A 173 11.97 -10.67 4.03
C PRO A 173 11.34 -10.86 5.41
N ARG A 174 12.14 -11.07 6.45
CA ARG A 174 11.65 -11.22 7.82
C ARG A 174 11.07 -9.91 8.34
N GLY A 175 11.79 -8.79 8.17
CA GLY A 175 11.33 -7.46 8.57
C GLY A 175 10.04 -7.05 7.84
N MET A 176 9.89 -7.41 6.55
CA MET A 176 8.65 -7.18 5.79
C MET A 176 7.46 -7.91 6.42
N VAL A 177 7.62 -9.19 6.77
CA VAL A 177 6.56 -9.98 7.42
C VAL A 177 6.18 -9.36 8.77
N GLU A 178 7.18 -9.03 9.61
CA GLU A 178 6.95 -8.46 10.93
C GLU A 178 6.22 -7.09 10.87
N VAL A 179 6.60 -6.21 9.93
CA VAL A 179 5.91 -4.93 9.73
C VAL A 179 4.50 -5.14 9.18
N ARG A 180 4.32 -6.08 8.23
CA ARG A 180 3.00 -6.41 7.69
C ARG A 180 2.04 -6.90 8.78
N GLU A 181 2.49 -7.75 9.69
CA GLU A 181 1.67 -8.21 10.83
C GLU A 181 1.23 -7.05 11.72
N VAL A 182 2.10 -6.07 11.98
CA VAL A 182 1.74 -4.84 12.69
C VAL A 182 0.65 -4.07 11.95
N LEU A 183 0.80 -3.87 10.63
CA LEU A 183 -0.20 -3.17 9.80
C LEU A 183 -1.55 -3.91 9.77
N MET A 184 -1.53 -5.25 9.68
CA MET A 184 -2.75 -6.07 9.75
C MET A 184 -3.45 -5.95 11.11
N HIS A 185 -2.71 -5.82 12.20
CA HIS A 185 -3.29 -5.57 13.52
C HIS A 185 -3.91 -4.17 13.60
N LEU A 186 -3.23 -3.15 13.05
CA LEU A 186 -3.77 -1.79 12.96
C LEU A 186 -5.07 -1.70 12.13
N LYS A 187 -5.21 -2.54 11.10
CA LYS A 187 -6.44 -2.63 10.29
C LYS A 187 -7.68 -3.00 11.13
N GLN A 188 -7.50 -3.77 12.19
CA GLN A 188 -8.59 -4.17 13.08
C GLN A 188 -8.96 -3.07 14.08
N SER A 189 -8.18 -2.00 14.13
CA SER A 189 -8.39 -0.86 15.01
C SER A 189 -9.18 0.25 14.28
N ASN A 190 -9.68 1.24 15.03
CA ASN A 190 -10.47 2.34 14.47
C ASN A 190 -9.62 3.48 13.87
N TYR A 191 -8.40 3.19 13.39
CA TYR A 191 -7.57 4.18 12.73
C TYR A 191 -7.98 4.39 11.26
N THR A 192 -7.85 5.62 10.77
CA THR A 192 -7.81 5.88 9.34
C THR A 192 -6.35 5.84 8.91
N ILE A 193 -6.00 4.94 7.98
CA ILE A 193 -4.61 4.73 7.57
C ILE A 193 -4.47 5.04 6.07
N PHE A 194 -3.50 5.86 5.74
CA PHE A 194 -3.12 6.16 4.36
C PHE A 194 -1.67 5.75 4.14
N MET A 195 -1.45 4.69 3.38
CA MET A 195 -0.16 4.07 3.19
C MET A 195 0.24 4.09 1.72
N SER A 196 1.39 4.66 1.40
CA SER A 196 1.96 4.50 0.06
C SER A 196 2.63 3.15 -0.10
N SER A 197 2.49 2.55 -1.27
CA SER A 197 3.21 1.34 -1.67
C SER A 197 3.39 1.28 -3.19
N HIS A 198 4.43 0.59 -3.64
CA HIS A 198 4.59 0.17 -5.02
C HIS A 198 4.32 -1.34 -5.19
N LEU A 199 4.00 -2.05 -4.10
CA LEU A 199 3.76 -3.49 -4.05
C LEU A 199 2.26 -3.77 -3.99
N LEU A 200 1.71 -4.25 -5.09
CA LEU A 200 0.29 -4.56 -5.24
C LEU A 200 -0.20 -5.64 -4.28
N ASN A 201 0.62 -6.68 -4.04
CA ASN A 201 0.31 -7.75 -3.10
C ASN A 201 0.08 -7.25 -1.67
N GLU A 202 0.90 -6.31 -1.21
CA GLU A 202 0.73 -5.71 0.12
C GLU A 202 -0.59 -4.95 0.21
N VAL A 203 -0.88 -4.11 -0.79
CA VAL A 203 -2.12 -3.34 -0.83
C VAL A 203 -3.33 -4.26 -0.86
N GLN A 204 -3.30 -5.33 -1.66
CA GLN A 204 -4.39 -6.29 -1.76
C GLN A 204 -4.65 -7.04 -0.45
N GLU A 205 -3.60 -7.38 0.31
CA GLU A 205 -3.71 -8.11 1.58
C GLU A 205 -4.12 -7.19 2.74
N ILE A 206 -3.52 -6.00 2.81
CA ILE A 206 -3.61 -5.14 4.00
C ILE A 206 -4.74 -4.12 3.87
N CYS A 207 -4.89 -3.47 2.71
CA CYS A 207 -5.79 -2.32 2.57
C CYS A 207 -7.26 -2.73 2.40
N SER A 208 -8.17 -1.84 2.77
CA SER A 208 -9.61 -1.95 2.46
C SER A 208 -9.91 -1.31 1.11
N ASP A 209 -9.21 -0.21 0.81
CA ASP A 209 -9.41 0.62 -0.37
C ASP A 209 -8.06 0.89 -1.03
N VAL A 210 -8.07 1.17 -2.33
CA VAL A 210 -6.85 1.52 -3.06
C VAL A 210 -7.09 2.73 -3.96
N ALA A 211 -6.17 3.70 -3.86
CA ALA A 211 -6.05 4.83 -4.76
C ALA A 211 -4.83 4.58 -5.66
N MET A 212 -5.06 4.29 -6.93
CA MET A 212 -3.99 4.06 -7.90
C MET A 212 -3.58 5.37 -8.56
N ILE A 213 -2.28 5.65 -8.56
CA ILE A 213 -1.70 6.87 -9.12
C ILE A 213 -0.62 6.54 -10.15
N ASP A 214 -0.59 7.31 -11.24
CA ASP A 214 0.50 7.29 -12.21
C ASP A 214 0.76 8.72 -12.72
N HIS A 215 2.05 9.07 -12.91
CA HIS A 215 2.48 10.41 -13.36
C HIS A 215 1.78 11.59 -12.65
N GLY A 216 1.60 11.47 -11.33
CA GLY A 216 0.98 12.49 -10.49
C GLY A 216 -0.55 12.56 -10.56
N ARG A 217 -1.21 11.70 -11.32
CA ARG A 217 -2.67 11.70 -11.51
C ARG A 217 -3.32 10.46 -10.92
N LEU A 218 -4.49 10.64 -10.31
CA LEU A 218 -5.31 9.53 -9.83
C LEU A 218 -5.91 8.78 -11.02
N LEU A 219 -5.64 7.49 -11.12
CA LEU A 219 -6.24 6.61 -12.14
C LEU A 219 -7.58 6.07 -11.66
N THR A 220 -7.65 5.62 -10.42
CA THR A 220 -8.88 5.10 -9.79
C THR A 220 -8.77 5.14 -8.28
N TYR A 221 -9.93 5.21 -7.62
CA TYR A 221 -10.07 5.04 -6.17
C TYR A 221 -11.33 4.24 -5.89
N ASP A 222 -11.18 3.06 -5.30
CA ASP A 222 -12.30 2.18 -4.97
C ASP A 222 -11.87 1.16 -3.89
N SER A 223 -12.84 0.41 -3.34
CA SER A 223 -12.50 -0.70 -2.46
C SER A 223 -11.74 -1.80 -3.24
N VAL A 224 -10.81 -2.47 -2.55
CA VAL A 224 -10.06 -3.60 -3.12
C VAL A 224 -11.03 -4.65 -3.65
N THR A 225 -12.08 -4.97 -2.89
CA THR A 225 -13.12 -5.95 -3.28
C THR A 225 -13.86 -5.54 -4.55
N SER A 226 -14.24 -4.25 -4.67
CA SER A 226 -14.92 -3.73 -5.85
C SER A 226 -14.03 -3.82 -7.10
N LEU A 227 -12.76 -3.46 -6.96
CA LEU A 227 -11.80 -3.52 -8.08
C LEU A 227 -11.53 -4.97 -8.52
N LEU A 228 -11.39 -5.89 -7.57
CA LEU A 228 -11.23 -7.32 -7.86
C LEU A 228 -12.47 -7.89 -8.57
N GLY A 229 -13.67 -7.46 -8.17
CA GLY A 229 -14.92 -7.87 -8.81
C GLY A 229 -15.12 -7.35 -10.24
N LYS A 230 -14.39 -6.30 -10.64
CA LYS A 230 -14.42 -5.74 -12.01
C LYS A 230 -13.49 -6.49 -12.98
N ILE A 231 -12.67 -7.40 -12.48
CA ILE A 231 -11.70 -8.14 -13.31
C ILE A 231 -12.41 -9.31 -13.97
N GLU A 232 -12.74 -9.13 -15.24
CA GLU A 232 -13.37 -10.18 -16.06
C GLU A 232 -12.36 -11.23 -16.56
N VAL A 233 -11.08 -10.85 -16.65
CA VAL A 233 -10.02 -11.72 -17.21
C VAL A 233 -9.01 -12.05 -16.12
N LYS A 234 -8.98 -13.32 -15.74
CA LYS A 234 -8.02 -13.88 -14.78
C LYS A 234 -6.78 -14.38 -15.53
N ARG A 235 -5.59 -14.20 -14.97
CA ARG A 235 -4.38 -14.83 -15.49
C ARG A 235 -4.12 -16.12 -14.75
N LEU A 236 -4.12 -17.23 -15.48
CA LEU A 236 -3.89 -18.57 -14.96
C LEU A 236 -2.49 -19.05 -15.35
N GLU A 237 -1.71 -19.48 -14.39
CA GLU A 237 -0.44 -20.17 -14.60
C GLU A 237 -0.69 -21.66 -14.61
N VAL A 238 -0.32 -22.30 -15.72
CA VAL A 238 -0.44 -23.75 -15.91
C VAL A 238 0.94 -24.36 -16.03
N ARG A 239 1.22 -25.35 -15.20
CA ARG A 239 2.45 -26.13 -15.25
C ARG A 239 2.13 -27.57 -15.56
N THR A 240 2.87 -28.18 -16.51
CA THR A 240 2.68 -29.55 -16.99
C THR A 240 3.94 -30.39 -16.77
N VAL A 241 3.80 -31.71 -16.78
CA VAL A 241 4.94 -32.64 -16.78
C VAL A 241 5.49 -32.82 -18.19
N ASN A 242 4.61 -32.80 -19.18
CA ASN A 242 4.96 -32.95 -20.59
C ASN A 242 5.19 -31.61 -21.28
N SER A 243 5.89 -31.66 -22.41
CA SER A 243 6.16 -30.44 -23.20
C SER A 243 4.87 -29.78 -23.68
N VAL A 244 4.85 -28.44 -23.65
CA VAL A 244 3.71 -27.59 -24.03
C VAL A 244 3.78 -27.11 -25.50
N TRP A 245 4.37 -27.94 -26.38
CA TRP A 245 4.46 -27.59 -27.79
C TRP A 245 3.54 -28.47 -28.64
N GLY A 246 3.14 -27.98 -29.82
CA GLY A 246 2.37 -28.74 -30.82
C GLY A 246 0.86 -28.52 -30.76
N GLU A 247 0.12 -29.44 -31.38
CA GLU A 247 -1.33 -29.34 -31.62
C GLU A 247 -2.17 -29.10 -30.34
N ALA A 248 -1.74 -29.65 -29.20
CA ALA A 248 -2.43 -29.49 -27.94
C ALA A 248 -2.47 -28.00 -27.49
N MET A 249 -1.40 -27.22 -27.75
CA MET A 249 -1.36 -25.81 -27.41
C MET A 249 -2.19 -24.98 -28.37
N ASP A 250 -2.23 -25.31 -29.65
CA ASP A 250 -3.07 -24.64 -30.61
C ASP A 250 -4.56 -24.87 -30.31
N ALA A 251 -4.92 -26.08 -29.92
CA ALA A 251 -6.26 -26.41 -29.44
C ALA A 251 -6.59 -25.68 -28.12
N ALA A 252 -5.64 -25.59 -27.19
CA ALA A 252 -5.84 -24.86 -25.92
C ALA A 252 -6.13 -23.37 -26.13
N ARG A 253 -5.52 -22.73 -27.15
CA ARG A 253 -5.80 -21.34 -27.51
C ARG A 253 -7.24 -21.08 -27.97
N GLN A 254 -7.90 -22.13 -28.48
CA GLN A 254 -9.27 -22.05 -29.02
C GLN A 254 -10.34 -22.43 -27.97
N LEU A 255 -9.94 -22.80 -26.75
CA LEU A 255 -10.89 -23.14 -25.71
C LEU A 255 -11.74 -21.95 -25.30
N PRO A 256 -13.03 -22.15 -25.00
CA PRO A 256 -13.91 -21.09 -24.54
C PRO A 256 -13.36 -20.35 -23.32
N GLY A 257 -13.36 -19.03 -23.37
CA GLY A 257 -12.86 -18.18 -22.29
C GLY A 257 -11.35 -17.90 -22.35
N VAL A 258 -10.59 -18.56 -23.20
CA VAL A 258 -9.16 -18.26 -23.42
C VAL A 258 -9.05 -17.06 -24.35
N GLU A 259 -8.54 -15.93 -23.84
CA GLU A 259 -8.31 -14.71 -24.64
C GLU A 259 -6.87 -14.66 -25.18
N LEU A 260 -5.91 -15.06 -24.33
CA LEU A 260 -4.50 -15.11 -24.73
C LEU A 260 -3.82 -16.29 -24.04
N LEU A 261 -2.96 -16.99 -24.78
CA LEU A 261 -2.10 -18.04 -24.24
C LEU A 261 -0.65 -17.76 -24.61
N THR A 262 0.20 -17.60 -23.59
CA THR A 262 1.62 -17.31 -23.71
C THR A 262 2.46 -18.40 -23.09
N VAL A 263 3.30 -19.04 -23.88
CA VAL A 263 4.23 -20.08 -23.40
C VAL A 263 5.41 -19.41 -22.72
N SER A 264 5.69 -19.78 -21.46
CA SER A 264 6.78 -19.24 -20.64
C SER A 264 8.02 -20.16 -20.64
N SER A 265 7.81 -21.49 -20.72
CA SER A 265 8.88 -22.49 -20.80
C SER A 265 8.35 -23.77 -21.43
N GLU A 266 9.21 -24.79 -21.56
CA GLU A 266 8.81 -26.13 -22.12
C GLU A 266 7.69 -26.81 -21.31
N SER A 267 7.49 -26.46 -20.06
CA SER A 267 6.50 -27.08 -19.16
C SER A 267 5.58 -26.08 -18.48
N GLN A 268 5.57 -24.81 -18.93
CA GLN A 268 4.78 -23.76 -18.28
C GLN A 268 4.24 -22.76 -19.29
N PHE A 269 2.96 -22.38 -19.12
CA PHE A 269 2.30 -21.36 -19.91
C PHE A 269 1.30 -20.56 -19.08
N LEU A 270 0.97 -19.38 -19.55
CA LEU A 270 0.01 -18.46 -18.96
C LEU A 270 -1.22 -18.37 -19.87
N ILE A 271 -2.39 -18.36 -19.24
CA ILE A 271 -3.68 -18.16 -19.94
C ILE A 271 -4.33 -16.92 -19.36
N ASP A 272 -4.63 -15.93 -20.18
CA ASP A 272 -5.57 -14.87 -19.85
C ASP A 272 -6.98 -15.42 -20.13
N PHE A 273 -7.76 -15.68 -19.08
CA PHE A 273 -9.00 -16.42 -19.11
C PHE A 273 -10.17 -15.55 -18.62
N ARG A 274 -11.23 -15.52 -19.42
CA ARG A 274 -12.51 -14.87 -19.06
C ARG A 274 -13.50 -15.95 -18.61
N GLY A 275 -13.84 -15.93 -17.33
CA GLY A 275 -14.81 -16.85 -16.76
C GLY A 275 -14.79 -16.89 -15.25
N GLY A 276 -15.89 -17.38 -14.66
CA GLY A 276 -15.99 -17.64 -13.23
C GLY A 276 -15.29 -18.95 -12.81
N ASP A 277 -15.40 -19.30 -11.53
CA ASP A 277 -14.71 -20.46 -10.94
C ASP A 277 -15.14 -21.80 -11.57
N GLU A 278 -16.43 -21.94 -11.91
CA GLU A 278 -16.93 -23.14 -12.63
C GLU A 278 -16.30 -23.27 -14.02
N ALA A 279 -16.27 -22.17 -14.78
CA ALA A 279 -15.65 -22.16 -16.11
C ALA A 279 -14.13 -22.41 -16.04
N GLN A 280 -13.49 -21.97 -14.96
CA GLN A 280 -12.06 -22.22 -14.69
C GLN A 280 -11.82 -23.70 -14.38
N ALA A 281 -12.69 -24.34 -13.61
CA ALA A 281 -12.64 -25.78 -13.35
C ALA A 281 -12.83 -26.60 -14.64
N ASP A 282 -13.79 -26.19 -15.49
CA ASP A 282 -14.01 -26.80 -16.82
C ASP A 282 -12.80 -26.62 -17.75
N LEU A 283 -12.13 -25.46 -17.69
CA LEU A 283 -10.92 -25.23 -18.46
C LEU A 283 -9.83 -26.24 -18.07
N LEU A 284 -9.62 -26.50 -16.78
CA LEU A 284 -8.65 -27.48 -16.32
C LEU A 284 -8.94 -28.89 -16.89
N LEU A 285 -10.21 -29.32 -16.86
CA LEU A 285 -10.63 -30.62 -17.43
C LEU A 285 -10.38 -30.68 -18.94
N LYS A 286 -10.66 -29.62 -19.67
CA LYS A 286 -10.41 -29.51 -21.11
C LYS A 286 -8.92 -29.55 -21.43
N LEU A 287 -8.07 -28.87 -20.67
CA LEU A 287 -6.61 -28.93 -20.84
C LEU A 287 -6.09 -30.36 -20.64
N GLN A 288 -6.59 -31.08 -19.63
CA GLN A 288 -6.25 -32.47 -19.41
C GLN A 288 -6.74 -33.38 -20.57
N GLY A 289 -7.95 -33.12 -21.10
CA GLY A 289 -8.52 -33.82 -22.26
C GLY A 289 -7.68 -33.64 -23.53
N LEU A 290 -6.94 -32.55 -23.67
CA LEU A 290 -5.98 -32.30 -24.75
C LEU A 290 -4.64 -33.06 -24.55
N GLY A 291 -4.52 -33.89 -23.51
CA GLY A 291 -3.32 -34.68 -23.21
C GLY A 291 -2.26 -33.91 -22.41
N LEU A 292 -2.58 -32.69 -21.91
CA LEU A 292 -1.68 -31.93 -21.04
C LEU A 292 -1.73 -32.50 -19.61
N LYS A 293 -0.61 -33.02 -19.12
CA LYS A 293 -0.49 -33.58 -17.77
C LYS A 293 -0.24 -32.44 -16.79
N VAL A 294 -1.32 -31.77 -16.37
CA VAL A 294 -1.26 -30.57 -15.49
C VAL A 294 -0.87 -31.01 -14.08
N VAL A 295 0.19 -30.40 -13.53
CA VAL A 295 0.68 -30.53 -12.13
C VAL A 295 0.60 -29.29 -11.33
N GLY A 296 0.30 -28.15 -11.96
CA GLY A 296 0.05 -26.88 -11.31
C GLY A 296 -0.97 -26.08 -12.12
N PHE A 297 -2.00 -25.59 -11.43
CA PHE A 297 -3.03 -24.74 -12.02
C PHE A 297 -3.44 -23.73 -10.96
N LYS A 298 -3.01 -22.50 -11.11
CA LYS A 298 -3.26 -21.43 -10.13
C LYS A 298 -3.46 -20.10 -10.83
N GLU A 299 -4.19 -19.20 -10.18
CA GLU A 299 -4.22 -17.81 -10.60
C GLU A 299 -2.81 -17.23 -10.45
N SER A 300 -2.29 -16.66 -11.53
CA SER A 300 -0.96 -16.07 -11.62
C SER A 300 -1.08 -14.56 -11.80
N GLY A 301 -0.28 -13.86 -11.05
CA GLY A 301 -0.34 -12.40 -11.01
C GLY A 301 -1.45 -11.91 -10.08
N LEU A 302 -1.19 -10.77 -9.48
CA LEU A 302 -2.20 -10.13 -8.66
C LEU A 302 -3.26 -9.54 -9.59
N ALA A 303 -4.50 -9.87 -9.31
CA ALA A 303 -5.63 -9.36 -10.07
C ALA A 303 -5.59 -7.82 -10.20
N LEU A 304 -5.18 -7.13 -9.13
CA LEU A 304 -4.91 -5.69 -9.14
C LEU A 304 -3.78 -5.27 -10.09
N GLU A 305 -2.76 -6.12 -10.32
CA GLU A 305 -1.65 -5.82 -11.25
C GLU A 305 -2.15 -5.77 -12.70
N ASN A 306 -2.97 -6.74 -13.08
CA ASN A 306 -3.57 -6.76 -14.41
C ASN A 306 -4.48 -5.55 -14.63
N LEU A 307 -5.28 -5.19 -13.63
CA LEU A 307 -6.12 -4.00 -13.68
C LEU A 307 -5.28 -2.72 -13.81
N TYR A 308 -4.25 -2.58 -12.98
CA TYR A 308 -3.33 -1.44 -13.01
C TYR A 308 -2.64 -1.29 -14.38
N MET A 309 -2.13 -2.40 -14.93
CA MET A 309 -1.49 -2.40 -16.26
C MET A 309 -2.47 -2.06 -17.38
N SER A 310 -3.73 -2.48 -17.29
CA SER A 310 -4.78 -2.11 -18.26
C SER A 310 -5.10 -0.61 -18.21
N MET A 311 -5.18 -0.03 -17.02
CA MET A 311 -5.44 1.40 -16.82
C MET A 311 -4.29 2.27 -17.34
N ILE A 312 -3.03 1.88 -17.11
CA ILE A 312 -1.87 2.61 -17.68
C ILE A 312 -1.90 2.59 -19.21
N LYS A 313 -2.23 1.45 -19.82
CA LYS A 313 -2.30 1.35 -21.28
C LYS A 313 -3.41 2.24 -21.89
N SER A 314 -4.52 2.41 -21.15
CA SER A 314 -5.64 3.26 -21.60
C SER A 314 -5.42 4.75 -21.33
N SER A 315 -4.48 5.12 -20.45
CA SER A 315 -4.16 6.50 -20.08
C SER A 315 -3.03 7.13 -20.91
N ARG A 316 -2.37 6.34 -21.74
CA ARG A 316 -1.36 6.76 -22.74
C ARG A 316 -1.97 6.89 -24.13
#